data_93d5865acaf26fdcfe6a204d875361fa
#
_entry.id   93d5865acaf26fdcfe6a204d875361fa
#
_cell.length_a   1.000
_cell.length_b   1.000
_cell.length_c   1.000
_cell.angle_alpha   90.00
_cell.angle_beta   90.00
_cell.angle_gamma   90.00
#
_symmetry.space_group_name_H-M   'P 1'
#
loop_
_entity.id
_entity.type
_entity.pdbx_description
1 polymer ?
#
loop_
_entity_poly.entity_id
_entity_poly.type
_entity_poly.pdbx_seq_one_letter_code
_entity_poly.pdbx_strand_id
1 'polypeptide(L)' 'MLMIDKERICIYDYHEVLMMDIHFFKIQMPDYNLIIRGENLQIEYYDQKEIRLHGHVKVIEYDENRV' A
#
# COMPACT_ATOMS: atom_id res chain seq x y z
N MET A 1 -6.31 2.17 7.73
CA MET A 1 -6.26 0.82 8.32
C MET A 1 -5.72 -0.18 7.33
N LEU A 2 -4.90 -1.08 7.79
CA LEU A 2 -4.19 -2.05 6.95
C LEU A 2 -4.57 -3.46 7.38
N MET A 3 -4.97 -4.28 6.40
CA MET A 3 -5.23 -5.70 6.63
C MET A 3 -4.39 -6.52 5.68
N ILE A 4 -3.71 -7.53 6.21
CA ILE A 4 -2.81 -8.39 5.44
C ILE A 4 -3.28 -9.83 5.53
N ASP A 5 -3.37 -10.49 4.38
CA ASP A 5 -3.71 -11.91 4.30
C ASP A 5 -2.93 -12.54 3.17
N LYS A 6 -1.92 -13.34 3.50
CA LYS A 6 -1.06 -14.04 2.55
C LYS A 6 -0.53 -13.11 1.45
N GLU A 7 -1.12 -13.16 0.26
CA GLU A 7 -0.67 -12.39 -0.88
C GLU A 7 -1.58 -11.19 -1.18
N ARG A 8 -2.37 -10.78 -0.20
CA ARG A 8 -3.31 -9.68 -0.39
C ARG A 8 -3.18 -8.67 0.73
N ILE A 9 -3.14 -7.40 0.38
CA ILE A 9 -3.15 -6.30 1.33
C ILE A 9 -4.33 -5.40 1.02
N CYS A 10 -5.13 -5.10 2.05
CA CYS A 10 -6.22 -4.14 1.95
C CYS A 10 -5.85 -2.91 2.76
N ILE A 11 -5.89 -1.75 2.11
CA ILE A 11 -5.54 -0.47 2.72
C ILE A 11 -6.78 0.41 2.71
N TYR A 12 -7.21 0.83 3.89
CA TYR A 12 -8.41 1.64 4.06
C TYR A 12 -8.07 3.05 4.51
N ASP A 13 -8.90 4.01 4.12
CA ASP A 13 -8.80 5.40 4.56
C ASP A 13 -7.47 6.05 4.18
N TYR A 14 -6.94 5.70 3.01
CA TYR A 14 -5.74 6.32 2.50
C TYR A 14 -6.06 7.71 1.94
N HIS A 15 -5.04 8.55 1.80
CA HIS A 15 -5.18 9.85 1.16
C HIS A 15 -4.87 9.79 -0.32
N GLU A 16 -3.71 9.30 -0.67
CA GLU A 16 -3.25 9.34 -2.05
C GLU A 16 -2.21 8.26 -2.32
N VAL A 17 -2.19 7.73 -3.54
CA VAL A 17 -1.13 6.84 -3.99
C VAL A 17 -0.03 7.72 -4.59
N LEU A 18 1.15 7.71 -3.96
CA LEU A 18 2.27 8.55 -4.37
C LEU A 18 3.14 7.88 -5.42
N MET A 19 3.36 6.58 -5.28
CA MET A 19 4.16 5.81 -6.24
C MET A 19 3.58 4.42 -6.38
N MET A 20 3.69 3.86 -7.58
CA MET A 20 3.09 2.58 -7.90
C MET A 20 3.94 1.86 -8.96
N ASP A 21 4.37 0.65 -8.62
CA ASP A 21 5.22 -0.17 -9.47
C ASP A 21 5.00 -1.63 -9.06
N ILE A 22 5.35 -2.58 -9.91
CA ILE A 22 5.19 -4.00 -9.57
C ILE A 22 6.06 -4.44 -8.40
N HIS A 23 7.07 -3.66 -8.02
CA HIS A 23 7.95 -3.95 -6.88
C HIS A 23 7.74 -3.02 -5.69
N PHE A 24 6.98 -1.95 -5.84
CA PHE A 24 6.97 -0.89 -4.86
C PHE A 24 5.69 -0.07 -4.91
N PHE A 25 5.10 0.15 -3.75
CA PHE A 25 3.98 1.09 -3.61
C PHE A 25 4.28 2.05 -2.48
N LYS A 26 3.99 3.32 -2.69
CA LYS A 26 4.05 4.32 -1.64
C LYS A 26 2.69 5.00 -1.56
N ILE A 27 2.06 4.91 -0.41
CA ILE A 27 0.70 5.38 -0.21
C ILE A 27 0.68 6.34 0.97
N GLN A 28 0.14 7.53 0.73
CA GLN A 28 -0.01 8.52 1.78
C GLN A 28 -1.23 8.19 2.63
N MET A 29 -0.97 7.97 3.91
CA MET A 29 -2.01 7.79 4.92
C MET A 29 -2.16 9.10 5.70
N PRO A 30 -3.19 9.24 6.56
CA PRO A 30 -3.39 10.48 7.31
C PRO A 30 -2.19 10.92 8.14
N ASP A 31 -1.49 9.98 8.78
CA ASP A 31 -0.43 10.30 9.73
C ASP A 31 0.97 9.82 9.33
N TYR A 32 1.07 9.10 8.21
CA TYR A 32 2.34 8.53 7.77
C TYR A 32 2.25 8.14 6.31
N ASN A 33 3.39 7.79 5.73
CA ASN A 33 3.42 7.18 4.40
C ASN A 33 3.66 5.68 4.57
N LEU A 34 2.88 4.89 3.85
CA LEU A 34 3.00 3.45 3.87
C LEU A 34 3.82 3.02 2.66
N ILE A 35 4.87 2.25 2.91
CA ILE A 35 5.74 1.75 1.85
C ILE A 35 5.63 0.24 1.82
N ILE A 36 5.31 -0.29 0.66
CA ILE A 36 5.16 -1.73 0.45
C ILE A 36 6.14 -2.16 -0.63
N ARG A 37 6.99 -3.12 -0.30
CA ARG A 37 7.97 -3.67 -1.23
C ARG A 37 7.72 -5.15 -1.44
N GLY A 38 7.85 -5.60 -2.67
CA GLY A 38 7.63 -7.01 -2.97
C GLY A 38 7.83 -7.32 -4.44
N GLU A 39 7.15 -8.35 -4.90
CA GLU A 39 7.22 -8.81 -6.29
C GLU A 39 5.82 -9.00 -6.85
N ASN A 40 5.65 -8.66 -8.10
CA ASN A 40 4.37 -8.80 -8.82
C ASN A 40 3.22 -8.13 -8.09
N LEU A 41 3.47 -6.96 -7.52
CA LEU A 41 2.44 -6.20 -6.83
C LEU A 41 1.49 -5.58 -7.87
N GLN A 42 0.20 -5.83 -7.70
CA GLN A 42 -0.81 -5.34 -8.62
C GLN A 42 -2.02 -4.85 -7.84
N ILE A 43 -2.68 -3.84 -8.37
CA ILE A 43 -3.94 -3.37 -7.80
C ILE A 43 -5.03 -4.32 -8.24
N GLU A 44 -5.72 -4.92 -7.27
CA GLU A 44 -6.85 -5.79 -7.51
C GLU A 44 -8.16 -5.01 -7.49
N TYR A 45 -8.23 -3.99 -6.63
CA TYR A 45 -9.41 -3.16 -6.47
C TYR A 45 -9.00 -1.80 -5.93
N TYR A 46 -9.70 -0.77 -6.33
CA TYR A 46 -9.34 0.59 -5.96
C TYR A 46 -10.58 1.49 -6.02
N ASP A 47 -10.79 2.26 -4.97
CA ASP A 47 -11.77 3.33 -4.96
C ASP A 47 -11.26 4.46 -4.06
N GLN A 48 -12.11 5.42 -3.71
CA GLN A 48 -11.71 6.59 -2.94
C GLN A 48 -11.32 6.28 -1.50
N LYS A 49 -11.70 5.12 -0.98
CA LYS A 49 -11.49 4.76 0.41
C LYS A 49 -10.59 3.56 0.61
N GLU A 50 -10.44 2.75 -0.41
CA GLU A 50 -9.85 1.44 -0.26
C GLU A 50 -8.97 1.08 -1.46
N ILE A 51 -7.85 0.45 -1.18
CA ILE A 51 -6.99 -0.14 -2.19
C ILE A 51 -6.72 -1.57 -1.77
N ARG A 52 -6.89 -2.50 -2.70
CA ARG A 52 -6.54 -3.90 -2.49
C ARG A 52 -5.40 -4.24 -3.42
N LEU A 53 -4.28 -4.66 -2.83
CA LEU A 53 -3.11 -5.09 -3.58
C LEU A 53 -2.99 -6.60 -3.51
N HIS A 54 -2.50 -7.16 -4.58
CA HIS A 54 -2.22 -8.59 -4.71
C HIS A 54 -0.78 -8.76 -5.14
N GLY A 55 -0.10 -9.76 -4.59
CA GLY A 55 1.28 -10.05 -4.94
C GLY A 55 2.08 -10.55 -3.75
N HIS A 56 3.37 -10.78 -3.99
CA HIS A 56 4.26 -11.27 -2.95
C HIS A 56 4.87 -10.09 -2.19
N VAL A 57 4.37 -9.85 -0.99
CA VAL A 57 4.83 -8.74 -0.15
C VAL A 57 6.02 -9.20 0.68
N LYS A 58 7.11 -8.45 0.61
CA LYS A 58 8.32 -8.75 1.36
C LYS A 58 8.53 -7.84 2.55
N VAL A 59 8.25 -6.54 2.38
CA VAL A 59 8.49 -5.55 3.41
C VAL A 59 7.36 -4.54 3.44
N ILE A 60 6.94 -4.18 4.65
CA ILE A 60 6.00 -3.08 4.86
C ILE A 60 6.65 -2.12 5.84
N GLU A 61 6.73 -0.85 5.46
CA GLU A 61 7.35 0.19 6.28
C GLU A 61 6.36 1.31 6.54
N TYR A 62 6.44 1.88 7.73
CA TYR A 62 5.69 3.08 8.09
C TYR A 62 6.68 4.23 8.16
N ASP A 63 6.55 5.18 7.26
CA ASP A 63 7.41 6.36 7.22
C ASP A 63 6.65 7.55 7.79
N GLU A 64 7.03 7.96 8.97
CA GLU A 64 6.39 9.08 9.65
C GLU A 64 6.93 10.44 9.21
N ASN A 65 7.99 10.45 8.42
CA ASN A 65 8.52 11.68 7.88
C ASN A 65 7.61 12.19 6.79
N ARG A 66 6.81 13.15 7.13
CA ARG A 66 5.90 13.77 6.20
C ARG A 66 6.51 15.06 5.71
N VAL A 67 6.69 15.11 4.44
CA VAL A 67 7.24 16.31 3.82
C VAL A 67 6.17 16.94 2.97
#